data_d49adedb6f5829fea1fded044518dd3b
#
_entry.id   d49adedb6f5829fea1fded044518dd3b
#
_cell.length_a   1.000
_cell.length_b   1.000
_cell.length_c   1.000
_cell.angle_alpha   90.00
_cell.angle_beta   90.00
_cell.angle_gamma   90.00
#
_symmetry.space_group_name_H-M   'P 1'
#
loop_
_entity.id
_entity.type
_entity.pdbx_description
1 polymer ?
#
loop_
_entity_poly.entity_id
_entity_poly.type
_entity_poly.pdbx_seq_one_letter_code
_entity_poly.pdbx_strand_id
1 'polypeptide(L)'
;DDNHAWVEAWADGKWYFLGACEPEPVLNLGWFNAPASRGMLMHTKVFGRYEGPEEVMSVTPNYTEINVIDNYAPTAQATVTVTDEAGQPVSGALVEFKLYNYAEFYTVARKQTDASGQASLTAGKGDMLVWASKNGRFGFQKLSFGKQDALTVKLDRRDGDPFELDLDIVPPVESANLPAVTPGQRAENHS
;
A
#
# COMPACT_ATOMS: atom_id res chain seq x y z
N ASP A 1 -11.22 -2.85 4.73
CA ASP A 1 -10.83 -4.17 4.25
C ASP A 1 -12.01 -4.76 3.52
N ASP A 2 -11.96 -4.78 2.20
CA ASP A 2 -12.94 -5.50 1.42
C ASP A 2 -12.60 -6.98 1.47
N ASN A 3 -13.54 -7.75 2.01
CA ASN A 3 -13.40 -9.19 2.13
C ASN A 3 -13.88 -9.85 0.84
N HIS A 4 -13.02 -9.83 -0.18
CA HIS A 4 -13.27 -10.47 -1.46
C HIS A 4 -12.15 -11.46 -1.80
N ALA A 5 -12.51 -12.60 -2.35
CA ALA A 5 -11.59 -13.63 -2.77
C ALA A 5 -11.76 -13.89 -4.28
N TRP A 6 -10.64 -13.95 -4.97
CA TRP A 6 -10.58 -14.33 -6.39
C TRP A 6 -9.37 -15.22 -6.65
N VAL A 7 -9.25 -15.72 -7.85
CA VAL A 7 -8.14 -16.57 -8.27
C VAL A 7 -7.24 -15.79 -9.22
N GLU A 8 -5.95 -15.95 -9.09
CA GLU A 8 -4.96 -15.46 -10.05
C GLU A 8 -4.21 -16.62 -10.67
N ALA A 9 -3.91 -16.50 -11.95
CA ALA A 9 -3.11 -17.46 -12.70
C ALA A 9 -1.95 -16.75 -13.40
N TRP A 10 -0.75 -17.31 -13.25
CA TRP A 10 0.43 -16.85 -13.97
C TRP A 10 0.49 -17.51 -15.35
N ALA A 11 0.50 -16.69 -16.42
CA ALA A 11 0.66 -17.13 -17.79
C ALA A 11 1.35 -16.04 -18.62
N ASP A 12 2.14 -16.45 -19.60
CA ASP A 12 2.80 -15.53 -20.55
C ASP A 12 3.57 -14.37 -19.88
N GLY A 13 4.19 -14.64 -18.71
CA GLY A 13 5.01 -13.67 -18.01
C GLY A 13 4.24 -12.62 -17.20
N LYS A 14 2.96 -12.82 -16.92
CA LYS A 14 2.13 -11.95 -16.08
C LYS A 14 1.02 -12.68 -15.35
N TRP A 15 0.49 -12.01 -14.32
CA TRP A 15 -0.68 -12.47 -13.60
C TRP A 15 -1.98 -12.07 -14.31
N TYR A 16 -2.93 -12.98 -14.29
CA TYR A 16 -4.31 -12.74 -14.69
C TYR A 16 -5.23 -13.09 -13.55
N PHE A 17 -6.26 -12.32 -13.33
CA PHE A 17 -7.26 -12.66 -12.33
C PHE A 17 -8.56 -13.21 -12.93
N LEU A 18 -9.24 -14.01 -12.14
CA LEU A 18 -10.47 -14.72 -12.47
C LEU A 18 -11.43 -14.61 -11.29
N GLY A 19 -12.71 -14.45 -11.53
CA GLY A 19 -13.72 -14.62 -10.50
C GLY A 19 -13.74 -16.07 -10.01
N ALA A 20 -13.63 -16.30 -8.71
CA ALA A 20 -13.61 -17.66 -8.16
C ALA A 20 -15.01 -18.30 -8.16
N CYS A 21 -16.05 -17.51 -7.88
CA CYS A 21 -17.43 -17.98 -7.78
C CYS A 21 -18.32 -17.49 -8.93
N GLU A 22 -17.88 -16.48 -9.66
CA GLU A 22 -18.59 -15.86 -10.76
C GLU A 22 -17.66 -15.81 -11.98
N PRO A 23 -17.59 -16.90 -12.76
CA PRO A 23 -16.69 -16.97 -13.89
C PRO A 23 -17.10 -15.98 -14.97
N GLU A 24 -16.18 -15.16 -15.39
CA GLU A 24 -16.30 -14.21 -16.47
C GLU A 24 -15.82 -14.82 -17.80
N PRO A 25 -16.31 -14.33 -18.93
CA PRO A 25 -15.96 -14.92 -20.24
C PRO A 25 -14.50 -14.66 -20.65
N VAL A 26 -13.82 -13.72 -20.03
CA VAL A 26 -12.44 -13.37 -20.32
C VAL A 26 -11.64 -13.13 -19.05
N LEU A 27 -10.32 -13.29 -19.14
CA LEU A 27 -9.40 -12.99 -18.05
C LEU A 27 -9.39 -11.49 -17.70
N ASN A 28 -9.06 -11.17 -16.46
CA ASN A 28 -9.01 -9.80 -15.94
C ASN A 28 -10.35 -9.05 -16.05
N LEU A 29 -11.45 -9.76 -16.02
CA LEU A 29 -12.79 -9.19 -15.96
C LEU A 29 -13.49 -9.62 -14.69
N GLY A 30 -14.13 -8.69 -14.03
CA GLY A 30 -14.93 -8.90 -12.83
C GLY A 30 -15.53 -7.60 -12.33
N TRP A 31 -16.57 -7.64 -11.55
CA TRP A 31 -17.23 -6.46 -10.97
C TRP A 31 -16.26 -5.64 -10.10
N PHE A 32 -15.24 -6.28 -9.54
CA PHE A 32 -14.22 -5.65 -8.68
C PHE A 32 -13.10 -4.93 -9.47
N ASN A 33 -13.09 -4.98 -10.81
CA ASN A 33 -12.06 -4.33 -11.62
C ASN A 33 -11.88 -2.84 -11.28
N ALA A 34 -12.99 -2.11 -11.22
CA ALA A 34 -12.92 -0.68 -10.96
C ALA A 34 -12.41 -0.37 -9.54
N PRO A 35 -12.86 -1.03 -8.46
CA PRO A 35 -12.24 -0.91 -7.15
C PRO A 35 -10.77 -1.34 -7.13
N ALA A 36 -10.44 -2.48 -7.72
CA ALA A 36 -9.07 -3.00 -7.75
C ALA A 36 -8.10 -2.08 -8.50
N SER A 37 -8.53 -1.53 -9.65
CA SER A 37 -7.73 -0.62 -10.47
C SER A 37 -7.46 0.73 -9.79
N ARG A 38 -8.15 1.06 -8.71
CA ARG A 38 -7.95 2.26 -7.89
C ARG A 38 -7.18 1.97 -6.60
N GLY A 39 -6.82 0.71 -6.38
CA GLY A 39 -6.09 0.30 -5.19
C GLY A 39 -4.72 0.96 -5.11
N MET A 40 -4.27 1.25 -3.90
CA MET A 40 -2.92 1.75 -3.63
C MET A 40 -1.93 0.61 -3.45
N LEU A 41 -2.37 -0.52 -2.92
CA LEU A 41 -1.53 -1.67 -2.66
C LEU A 41 -2.37 -2.95 -2.67
N MET A 42 -1.85 -4.00 -3.27
CA MET A 42 -2.45 -5.33 -3.25
C MET A 42 -1.39 -6.37 -2.96
N HIS A 43 -1.61 -7.16 -1.92
CA HIS A 43 -0.72 -8.24 -1.53
C HIS A 43 -1.35 -9.60 -1.84
N THR A 44 -0.52 -10.55 -2.24
CA THR A 44 -0.89 -11.95 -2.28
C THR A 44 0.16 -12.82 -1.57
N LYS A 45 -0.27 -13.97 -1.08
CA LYS A 45 0.60 -14.96 -0.44
C LYS A 45 0.94 -16.06 -1.43
N VAL A 46 2.21 -16.27 -1.65
CA VAL A 46 2.72 -17.40 -2.41
C VAL A 46 3.25 -18.45 -1.44
N PHE A 47 2.62 -19.62 -1.43
CA PHE A 47 3.06 -20.74 -0.61
C PHE A 47 4.18 -21.48 -1.33
N GLY A 48 5.27 -21.75 -0.62
CA GLY A 48 6.47 -22.34 -1.17
C GLY A 48 7.56 -21.30 -1.49
N ARG A 49 8.52 -21.70 -2.32
CA ARG A 49 9.61 -20.83 -2.75
C ARG A 49 9.13 -19.90 -3.85
N TYR A 50 9.34 -18.60 -3.66
CA TYR A 50 9.04 -17.58 -4.63
C TYR A 50 10.33 -17.08 -5.33
N GLU A 51 10.31 -17.04 -6.66
CA GLU A 51 11.42 -16.57 -7.49
C GLU A 51 10.94 -15.61 -8.62
N GLY A 52 9.74 -15.05 -8.47
CA GLY A 52 9.15 -14.14 -9.45
C GLY A 52 9.70 -12.71 -9.37
N PRO A 53 9.29 -11.84 -10.29
CA PRO A 53 9.78 -10.47 -10.40
C PRO A 53 9.07 -9.47 -9.48
N GLU A 54 7.97 -9.87 -8.82
CA GLU A 54 7.18 -8.97 -7.99
C GLU A 54 7.93 -8.56 -6.72
N GLU A 55 7.66 -7.37 -6.24
CA GLU A 55 8.22 -6.84 -5.01
C GLU A 55 7.83 -7.72 -3.81
N VAL A 56 8.83 -8.22 -3.09
CA VAL A 56 8.62 -9.00 -1.88
C VAL A 56 8.32 -8.06 -0.72
N MET A 57 7.17 -8.23 -0.09
CA MET A 57 6.73 -7.43 1.07
C MET A 57 7.17 -8.07 2.38
N SER A 58 7.03 -9.39 2.49
CA SER A 58 7.48 -10.15 3.66
C SER A 58 7.77 -11.59 3.31
N VAL A 59 8.62 -12.24 4.12
CA VAL A 59 8.94 -13.67 4.01
C VAL A 59 8.70 -14.32 5.37
N THR A 60 7.92 -15.38 5.37
CA THR A 60 7.70 -16.22 6.53
C THR A 60 8.11 -17.66 6.21
N PRO A 61 8.22 -18.56 7.19
CA PRO A 61 8.52 -19.97 6.92
C PRO A 61 7.48 -20.67 6.03
N ASN A 62 6.25 -20.15 5.96
CA ASN A 62 5.13 -20.80 5.30
C ASN A 62 4.77 -20.15 3.95
N TYR A 63 5.08 -18.87 3.77
CA TYR A 63 4.74 -18.13 2.54
C TYR A 63 5.63 -16.91 2.35
N THR A 64 5.70 -16.45 1.11
CA THR A 64 6.19 -15.12 0.73
C THR A 64 5.00 -14.25 0.37
N GLU A 65 4.94 -13.05 0.93
CA GLU A 65 3.94 -12.05 0.57
C GLU A 65 4.53 -11.12 -0.49
N ILE A 66 3.85 -10.99 -1.61
CA ILE A 66 4.28 -10.19 -2.76
C ILE A 66 3.28 -9.09 -3.09
N ASN A 67 3.78 -8.02 -3.67
CA ASN A 67 2.99 -6.89 -4.14
C ASN A 67 2.58 -7.10 -5.60
N VAL A 68 1.28 -7.21 -5.85
CA VAL A 68 0.72 -7.45 -7.18
C VAL A 68 -0.09 -6.26 -7.72
N ILE A 69 0.09 -5.09 -7.13
CA ILE A 69 -0.68 -3.89 -7.52
C ILE A 69 -0.51 -3.51 -9.00
N ASP A 70 0.65 -3.78 -9.60
CA ASP A 70 0.91 -3.51 -11.02
C ASP A 70 -0.08 -4.20 -11.97
N ASN A 71 -0.71 -5.30 -11.54
CA ASN A 71 -1.71 -6.01 -12.33
C ASN A 71 -3.07 -5.31 -12.34
N TYR A 72 -3.31 -4.35 -11.45
CA TYR A 72 -4.64 -3.79 -11.19
C TYR A 72 -4.70 -2.28 -11.40
N ALA A 73 -3.62 -1.56 -11.18
CA ALA A 73 -3.59 -0.10 -11.23
C ALA A 73 -2.29 0.41 -11.84
N PRO A 74 -2.29 1.64 -12.41
CA PRO A 74 -1.05 2.35 -12.70
C PRO A 74 -0.28 2.62 -11.41
N THR A 75 0.99 2.25 -11.38
CA THR A 75 1.85 2.36 -10.21
C THR A 75 2.96 3.39 -10.37
N ALA A 76 3.58 3.70 -9.25
CA ALA A 76 4.83 4.43 -9.18
C ALA A 76 5.67 3.88 -8.01
N GLN A 77 6.98 3.96 -8.15
CA GLN A 77 7.91 3.64 -7.08
C GLN A 77 8.38 4.92 -6.40
N ALA A 78 8.51 4.88 -5.08
CA ALA A 78 9.11 5.95 -4.31
C ALA A 78 10.12 5.40 -3.30
N THR A 79 11.18 6.17 -3.05
CA THR A 79 12.21 5.86 -2.08
C THR A 79 12.13 6.84 -0.90
N VAL A 80 12.03 6.29 0.29
CA VAL A 80 12.03 7.03 1.55
C VAL A 80 13.42 6.96 2.16
N THR A 81 14.01 8.10 2.46
CA THR A 81 15.25 8.22 3.24
C THR A 81 14.90 8.65 4.65
N VAL A 82 15.32 7.90 5.65
CA VAL A 82 15.14 8.24 7.06
C VAL A 82 16.44 8.82 7.60
N THR A 83 16.34 9.99 8.23
CA THR A 83 17.49 10.67 8.85
C THR A 83 17.24 10.94 10.31
N ASP A 84 18.32 11.11 11.07
CA ASP A 84 18.28 11.67 12.42
C ASP A 84 18.14 13.22 12.39
N GLU A 85 18.17 13.85 13.55
CA GLU A 85 18.08 15.32 13.68
C GLU A 85 19.25 16.04 13.01
N ALA A 86 20.43 15.40 12.95
CA ALA A 86 21.62 15.94 12.31
C ALA A 86 21.64 15.73 10.80
N GLY A 87 20.62 15.04 10.24
CA GLY A 87 20.55 14.73 8.82
C GLY A 87 21.33 13.49 8.40
N GLN A 88 21.83 12.69 9.35
CA GLN A 88 22.54 11.45 9.05
C GLN A 88 21.54 10.31 8.75
N PRO A 89 21.82 9.47 7.74
CA PRO A 89 20.97 8.33 7.43
C PRO A 89 20.84 7.36 8.60
N VAL A 90 19.63 6.85 8.81
CA VAL A 90 19.31 5.90 9.88
C VAL A 90 19.00 4.52 9.28
N SER A 91 19.91 3.58 9.45
CA SER A 91 19.72 2.18 9.07
C SER A 91 18.81 1.45 10.04
N GLY A 92 18.01 0.50 9.54
CA GLY A 92 17.13 -0.34 10.35
C GLY A 92 15.98 0.43 11.03
N ALA A 93 15.60 1.60 10.52
CA ALA A 93 14.39 2.28 10.94
C ALA A 93 13.16 1.57 10.37
N LEU A 94 12.12 1.45 11.18
CA LEU A 94 10.81 1.00 10.70
C LEU A 94 10.16 2.13 9.90
N VAL A 95 9.73 1.82 8.68
CA VAL A 95 8.97 2.74 7.82
C VAL A 95 7.59 2.12 7.58
N GLU A 96 6.57 2.80 8.04
CA GLU A 96 5.19 2.41 7.85
C GLU A 96 4.53 3.32 6.81
N PHE A 97 3.94 2.70 5.80
CA PHE A 97 3.15 3.38 4.78
C PHE A 97 1.67 3.26 5.15
N LYS A 98 1.01 4.38 5.34
CA LYS A 98 -0.35 4.43 5.89
C LYS A 98 -1.29 5.12 4.92
N LEU A 99 -2.45 4.49 4.69
CA LEU A 99 -3.56 5.08 3.97
C LEU A 99 -4.55 5.74 4.91
N TYR A 100 -5.05 6.90 4.50
CA TYR A 100 -6.19 7.53 5.17
C TYR A 100 -7.49 7.02 4.55
N ASN A 101 -8.32 6.39 5.35
CA ASN A 101 -9.61 5.88 4.93
C ASN A 101 -10.58 5.88 6.12
N TYR A 102 -11.83 6.31 5.91
CA TYR A 102 -12.85 6.39 6.95
C TYR A 102 -12.39 7.09 8.24
N ALA A 103 -11.73 8.25 8.09
CA ALA A 103 -11.19 9.05 9.19
C ALA A 103 -10.08 8.39 10.03
N GLU A 104 -9.48 7.31 9.54
CA GLU A 104 -8.38 6.61 10.19
C GLU A 104 -7.21 6.37 9.24
N PHE A 105 -6.02 6.18 9.83
CA PHE A 105 -4.83 5.77 9.11
C PHE A 105 -4.58 4.27 9.29
N TYR A 106 -4.50 3.55 8.17
CA TYR A 106 -4.22 2.11 8.15
C TYR A 106 -2.83 1.86 7.58
N THR A 107 -2.00 1.14 8.32
CA THR A 107 -0.70 0.70 7.80
C THR A 107 -0.91 -0.40 6.77
N VAL A 108 -0.53 -0.13 5.53
CA VAL A 108 -0.66 -1.07 4.40
C VAL A 108 0.65 -1.73 4.03
N ALA A 109 1.79 -1.13 4.38
CA ALA A 109 3.11 -1.70 4.16
C ALA A 109 4.07 -1.30 5.28
N ARG A 110 5.00 -2.21 5.61
CA ARG A 110 6.10 -2.00 6.54
C ARG A 110 7.39 -2.39 5.87
N LYS A 111 8.37 -1.50 5.92
CA LYS A 111 9.72 -1.71 5.42
C LYS A 111 10.73 -1.34 6.51
N GLN A 112 11.94 -1.84 6.37
CA GLN A 112 13.08 -1.36 7.17
C GLN A 112 14.09 -0.69 6.26
N THR A 113 14.67 0.41 6.74
CA THR A 113 15.72 1.10 5.99
C THR A 113 16.99 0.25 5.93
N ASP A 114 17.64 0.31 4.78
CA ASP A 114 18.94 -0.31 4.52
C ASP A 114 20.11 0.47 5.18
N ALA A 115 21.34 0.08 4.86
CA ALA A 115 22.56 0.74 5.38
C ALA A 115 22.66 2.22 4.98
N SER A 116 22.00 2.62 3.91
CA SER A 116 21.94 4.02 3.43
C SER A 116 20.75 4.80 4.01
N GLY A 117 19.99 4.20 4.93
CA GLY A 117 18.80 4.80 5.51
C GLY A 117 17.59 4.82 4.58
N GLN A 118 17.56 3.97 3.56
CA GLN A 118 16.55 3.98 2.51
C GLN A 118 15.63 2.76 2.55
N ALA A 119 14.37 3.00 2.20
CA ALA A 119 13.37 1.98 1.92
C ALA A 119 12.50 2.41 0.75
N SER A 120 12.14 1.49 -0.13
CA SER A 120 11.34 1.77 -1.32
C SER A 120 10.05 0.96 -1.32
N LEU A 121 9.03 1.51 -1.95
CA LEU A 121 7.74 0.87 -2.15
C LEU A 121 7.21 1.20 -3.54
N THR A 122 6.63 0.20 -4.21
CA THR A 122 5.80 0.38 -5.40
C THR A 122 4.34 0.40 -4.97
N ALA A 123 3.60 1.40 -5.36
CA ALA A 123 2.19 1.54 -5.02
C ALA A 123 1.38 2.20 -6.15
N GLY A 124 0.07 2.12 -6.08
CA GLY A 124 -0.82 2.90 -6.94
C GLY A 124 -0.59 4.41 -6.75
N LYS A 125 -0.98 5.20 -7.74
CA LYS A 125 -0.79 6.66 -7.70
C LYS A 125 -1.79 7.29 -6.74
N GLY A 126 -1.30 7.86 -5.66
CA GLY A 126 -2.10 8.49 -4.61
C GLY A 126 -1.25 8.89 -3.41
N ASP A 127 -1.92 9.34 -2.36
CA ASP A 127 -1.26 9.86 -1.17
C ASP A 127 -1.20 8.82 -0.06
N MET A 128 -0.06 8.73 0.60
CA MET A 128 0.14 8.00 1.85
C MET A 128 0.80 8.88 2.91
N LEU A 129 0.51 8.60 4.16
CA LEU A 129 1.32 9.05 5.28
C LEU A 129 2.46 8.07 5.49
N VAL A 130 3.69 8.55 5.42
CA VAL A 130 4.88 7.77 5.74
C VAL A 130 5.32 8.11 7.15
N TRP A 131 5.35 7.10 8.00
CA TRP A 131 5.75 7.18 9.40
C TRP A 131 7.03 6.38 9.61
N ALA A 132 8.08 7.03 10.05
CA ALA A 132 9.34 6.38 10.38
C ALA A 132 9.60 6.40 11.87
N SER A 133 10.17 5.33 12.39
CA SER A 133 10.52 5.24 13.82
C SER A 133 11.76 4.39 14.07
N LYS A 134 12.52 4.77 15.09
CA LYS A 134 13.64 3.99 15.63
C LYS A 134 14.04 4.49 17.02
N ASN A 135 14.27 3.56 17.94
CA ASN A 135 14.84 3.82 19.27
C ASN A 135 14.13 4.96 20.04
N GLY A 136 12.80 4.95 20.05
CA GLY A 136 12.01 5.96 20.74
C GLY A 136 11.95 7.34 20.06
N ARG A 137 12.38 7.40 18.80
CA ARG A 137 12.27 8.58 17.94
C ARG A 137 11.38 8.29 16.77
N PHE A 138 10.63 9.29 16.29
CA PHE A 138 9.78 9.16 15.11
C PHE A 138 9.72 10.47 14.31
N GLY A 139 9.21 10.33 13.10
CA GLY A 139 8.87 11.41 12.21
C GLY A 139 7.89 10.95 11.15
N PHE A 140 7.25 11.88 10.47
CA PHE A 140 6.28 11.55 9.44
C PHE A 140 6.23 12.63 8.37
N GLN A 141 5.85 12.22 7.16
CA GLN A 141 5.62 13.09 6.00
C GLN A 141 4.56 12.50 5.09
N LYS A 142 3.91 13.35 4.30
CA LYS A 142 3.07 12.91 3.19
C LYS A 142 3.94 12.51 1.99
N LEU A 143 3.60 11.40 1.36
CA LEU A 143 4.16 10.95 0.09
C LEU A 143 3.04 10.82 -0.94
N SER A 144 3.20 11.51 -2.07
CA SER A 144 2.28 11.42 -3.20
C SER A 144 2.90 10.56 -4.30
N PHE A 145 2.53 9.29 -4.37
CA PHE A 145 3.00 8.37 -5.40
C PHE A 145 2.58 8.86 -6.79
N GLY A 146 3.53 8.87 -7.71
CA GLY A 146 3.34 9.38 -9.07
C GLY A 146 3.56 10.88 -9.22
N LYS A 147 3.67 11.64 -8.12
CA LYS A 147 4.09 13.05 -8.11
C LYS A 147 5.46 13.25 -7.52
N GLN A 148 5.86 12.36 -6.63
CA GLN A 148 7.18 12.33 -5.98
C GLN A 148 7.74 10.91 -6.09
N ASP A 149 9.02 10.79 -6.35
CA ASP A 149 9.78 9.54 -6.35
C ASP A 149 10.76 9.41 -5.18
N ALA A 150 10.91 10.48 -4.39
CA ALA A 150 11.77 10.54 -3.22
C ALA A 150 11.15 11.36 -2.10
N LEU A 151 11.38 10.92 -0.86
CA LEU A 151 10.93 11.57 0.35
C LEU A 151 11.98 11.41 1.44
N THR A 152 12.25 12.48 2.21
CA THR A 152 13.05 12.39 3.42
C THR A 152 12.17 12.54 4.65
N VAL A 153 12.26 11.58 5.58
CA VAL A 153 11.59 11.63 6.88
C VAL A 153 12.66 11.77 7.97
N LYS A 154 12.60 12.86 8.72
CA LYS A 154 13.49 13.13 9.83
C LYS A 154 12.90 12.62 11.13
N LEU A 155 13.68 11.88 11.93
CA LEU A 155 13.31 11.44 13.28
C LEU A 155 13.52 12.58 14.28
N ASP A 156 12.67 13.59 14.22
CA ASP A 156 12.80 14.84 15.00
C ASP A 156 11.87 14.92 16.21
N ARG A 157 11.08 13.87 16.46
CA ARG A 157 10.17 13.76 17.60
C ARG A 157 10.53 12.56 18.47
N ARG A 158 10.12 12.62 19.75
CA ARG A 158 10.28 11.54 20.71
C ARG A 158 8.95 10.86 20.97
N ASP A 159 8.97 9.57 21.26
CA ASP A 159 7.77 8.84 21.67
C ASP A 159 7.09 9.55 22.86
N GLY A 160 5.78 9.76 22.73
CA GLY A 160 4.98 10.49 23.71
C GLY A 160 4.92 12.01 23.50
N ASP A 161 5.69 12.57 22.57
CA ASP A 161 5.54 13.96 22.20
C ASP A 161 4.17 14.21 21.55
N PRO A 162 3.48 15.30 21.89
CA PRO A 162 2.26 15.68 21.20
C PRO A 162 2.58 16.06 19.73
N PHE A 163 1.70 15.71 18.83
CA PHE A 163 1.82 16.10 17.43
C PHE A 163 0.43 16.33 16.82
N GLU A 164 0.39 17.12 15.77
CA GLU A 164 -0.77 17.32 14.93
C GLU A 164 -0.43 16.87 13.51
N LEU A 165 -1.39 16.23 12.84
CA LEU A 165 -1.30 15.88 11.43
C LEU A 165 -1.98 16.98 10.61
N ASP A 166 -1.24 18.05 10.32
CA ASP A 166 -1.66 19.09 9.39
C ASP A 166 -1.15 18.74 7.99
N LEU A 167 -1.73 17.68 7.41
CA LEU A 167 -1.37 17.15 6.10
C LEU A 167 -2.60 17.09 5.23
N ASP A 168 -2.51 17.70 4.05
CA ASP A 168 -3.52 17.59 3.00
C ASP A 168 -3.35 16.24 2.27
N ILE A 169 -3.98 15.19 2.81
CA ILE A 169 -3.94 13.83 2.26
C ILE A 169 -5.26 13.56 1.55
N VAL A 170 -5.15 13.30 0.25
CA VAL A 170 -6.30 12.90 -0.57
C VAL A 170 -6.53 11.40 -0.40
N PRO A 171 -7.73 10.94 0.01
CA PRO A 171 -8.06 9.52 0.07
C PRO A 171 -7.90 8.85 -1.30
N PRO A 172 -7.49 7.58 -1.36
CA PRO A 172 -7.28 6.86 -2.63
C PRO A 172 -8.58 6.64 -3.41
N VAL A 173 -9.72 6.62 -2.72
CA VAL A 173 -11.06 6.54 -3.32
C VAL A 173 -11.81 7.80 -2.92
N GLU A 174 -12.07 8.68 -3.89
CA GLU A 174 -12.97 9.80 -3.65
C GLU A 174 -14.37 9.26 -3.38
N SER A 175 -14.95 9.66 -2.27
CA SER A 175 -16.35 9.32 -1.90
C SER A 175 -17.37 9.78 -2.95
N ALA A 176 -17.02 10.76 -3.78
CA ALA A 176 -17.81 11.23 -4.90
C ALA A 176 -17.98 10.21 -6.04
N ASN A 177 -17.13 9.17 -6.09
CA ASN A 177 -17.23 8.11 -7.10
C ASN A 177 -17.96 6.86 -6.58
N LEU A 178 -18.31 6.83 -5.31
CA LEU A 178 -19.27 5.86 -4.81
C LEU A 178 -20.66 6.36 -5.25
N PRO A 179 -21.50 5.50 -5.86
CA PRO A 179 -22.89 5.90 -6.10
C PRO A 179 -23.45 6.34 -4.77
N ALA A 180 -24.08 7.51 -4.77
CA ALA A 180 -24.73 8.06 -3.58
C ALA A 180 -25.65 6.99 -3.02
N VAL A 181 -25.30 6.44 -1.86
CA VAL A 181 -26.20 5.50 -1.15
C VAL A 181 -27.36 6.36 -0.69
N THR A 182 -28.46 6.27 -1.41
CA THR A 182 -29.70 6.90 -1.01
C THR A 182 -30.11 6.27 0.33
N PRO A 183 -30.48 7.04 1.36
CA PRO A 183 -30.95 6.49 2.60
C PRO A 183 -32.08 5.48 2.34
N GLY A 184 -31.85 4.19 2.67
CA GLY A 184 -32.79 3.10 2.40
C GLY A 184 -32.36 2.07 1.37
N GLN A 185 -31.34 2.34 0.57
CA GLN A 185 -30.68 1.30 -0.22
C GLN A 185 -29.63 0.59 0.65
N ARG A 186 -30.00 -0.58 1.14
CA ARG A 186 -29.00 -1.55 1.59
C ARG A 186 -28.17 -1.94 0.38
N ALA A 187 -26.86 -1.85 0.50
CA ALA A 187 -25.99 -2.62 -0.38
C ALA A 187 -26.42 -4.09 -0.22
N GLU A 188 -27.05 -4.64 -1.22
CA GLU A 188 -27.26 -6.08 -1.26
C GLU A 188 -25.88 -6.69 -1.43
N ASN A 189 -25.38 -7.28 -0.36
CA ASN A 189 -24.30 -8.22 -0.45
C ASN A 189 -24.82 -9.43 -1.21
N HIS A 190 -24.53 -9.49 -2.48
CA HIS A 190 -24.59 -10.75 -3.20
C HIS A 190 -23.45 -11.63 -2.67
N SER A 191 -23.82 -12.49 -1.70
CA SER A 191 -23.00 -13.61 -1.24
C SER A 191 -23.02 -14.72 -2.27
#